data_eb2785d64afe4720c804a54e20c62335
#
_entry.id   eb2785d64afe4720c804a54e20c62335
#
_cell.length_a   1.000
_cell.length_b   1.000
_cell.length_c   1.000
_cell.angle_alpha   90.00
_cell.angle_beta   90.00
_cell.angle_gamma   90.00
#
_symmetry.space_group_name_H-M   'P 1'
#
loop_
_entity.id
_entity.type
_entity.pdbx_description
1 polymer ?
#
loop_
_entity_poly.entity_id
_entity_poly.type
_entity_poly.pdbx_seq_one_letter_code
_entity_poly.pdbx_strand_id
1 'polypeptide(L)'
;MFVRWDGQRVTADGRPAKAGPAMALPGMEDAGLGPVRTFSAPEAMGIRFHEVRAKSALNRVPEGPYGFGWTVNPYRGCSHACVYCFARPTHTYLGFNAGRDFDREIVVKVNAPEVVRAELARPSWKRELVALGTNTDPYQWVESRYRLTRGVLEALDEADTPVSVLTKSPLVLSDLPIFERMNQARPTGVNLSVPTVDEKAWRATEPHTPSAQARLEAVAELRRRGIPSGILIAPIMPGINDRPDQIEPILQAASDADADFVTP
;
A
#
# COMPACT_ATOMS: atom_id res chain seq x y z
N MET A 1 16.31 1.29 23.39
CA MET A 1 14.90 1.20 23.00
C MET A 1 14.70 -0.19 22.44
N PHE A 2 14.09 -1.08 23.19
CA PHE A 2 13.88 -2.46 22.73
C PHE A 2 12.76 -2.48 21.73
N VAL A 3 13.06 -2.88 20.49
CA VAL A 3 12.02 -3.12 19.49
C VAL A 3 11.25 -4.36 19.95
N ARG A 4 9.93 -4.24 20.12
CA ARG A 4 9.03 -5.28 20.67
C ARG A 4 9.03 -6.62 19.93
N TRP A 5 9.81 -6.74 18.85
CA TRP A 5 9.85 -7.86 17.92
C TRP A 5 11.16 -8.64 17.92
N ASP A 6 12.12 -8.28 18.77
CA ASP A 6 13.46 -8.91 18.77
C ASP A 6 13.45 -10.39 19.16
N GLY A 7 12.35 -10.91 19.70
CA GLY A 7 12.25 -12.30 20.15
C GLY A 7 12.01 -13.36 19.06
N GLN A 8 11.78 -12.94 17.80
CA GLN A 8 11.43 -13.88 16.72
C GLN A 8 12.30 -13.71 15.47
N ARG A 9 13.58 -13.48 15.67
CA ARG A 9 14.55 -13.38 14.58
C ARG A 9 14.78 -14.75 13.94
N VAL A 10 14.77 -14.78 12.60
CA VAL A 10 15.25 -15.91 11.83
C VAL A 10 16.65 -15.57 11.33
N THR A 11 17.60 -16.49 11.48
CA THR A 11 18.95 -16.36 10.92
C THR A 11 18.91 -16.52 9.39
N ALA A 12 19.94 -16.05 8.69
CA ALA A 12 20.01 -16.07 7.22
C ALA A 12 19.80 -17.47 6.59
N ASP A 13 19.97 -18.53 7.37
CA ASP A 13 19.74 -19.93 7.01
C ASP A 13 18.32 -20.45 7.38
N GLY A 14 17.40 -19.54 7.75
CA GLY A 14 16.00 -19.87 8.02
C GLY A 14 15.73 -20.51 9.39
N ARG A 15 16.73 -20.60 10.27
CA ARG A 15 16.56 -21.15 11.62
C ARG A 15 16.05 -20.08 12.60
N PRO A 16 15.17 -20.43 13.55
CA PRO A 16 14.75 -19.48 14.57
C PRO A 16 15.97 -19.02 15.40
N ALA A 17 16.24 -17.72 15.41
CA ALA A 17 17.17 -17.15 16.34
C ALA A 17 16.62 -17.32 17.78
N LYS A 18 17.47 -17.58 18.77
CA LYS A 18 17.04 -17.74 20.16
C LYS A 18 16.15 -16.58 20.59
N ALA A 19 14.91 -16.90 20.94
CA ALA A 19 13.90 -15.93 21.31
C ALA A 19 14.23 -15.23 22.62
N GLY A 20 14.26 -13.89 22.60
CA GLY A 20 13.94 -13.10 23.79
C GLY A 20 12.42 -13.11 24.02
N PRO A 21 11.91 -12.64 25.18
CA PRO A 21 10.50 -12.66 25.50
C PRO A 21 9.71 -11.84 24.46
N ALA A 22 8.73 -12.48 23.82
CA ALA A 22 7.84 -11.82 22.88
C ALA A 22 6.98 -10.77 23.61
N MET A 23 7.04 -9.51 23.17
CA MET A 23 6.15 -8.45 23.67
C MET A 23 5.13 -8.12 22.59
N ALA A 24 3.85 -8.14 22.95
CA ALA A 24 2.75 -7.74 22.06
C ALA A 24 2.81 -6.24 21.71
N LEU A 25 2.32 -5.87 20.53
CA LEU A 25 2.15 -4.45 20.16
C LEU A 25 1.06 -3.80 21.01
N PRO A 26 1.14 -2.50 21.33
CA PRO A 26 0.02 -1.77 21.94
C PRO A 26 -1.23 -1.90 21.06
N GLY A 27 -2.35 -2.26 21.68
CA GLY A 27 -3.60 -2.54 20.99
C GLY A 27 -3.72 -3.93 20.36
N MET A 28 -2.68 -4.77 20.45
CA MET A 28 -2.73 -6.18 20.07
C MET A 28 -2.57 -7.12 21.29
N GLU A 29 -2.42 -6.55 22.47
CA GLU A 29 -2.15 -7.24 23.73
C GLU A 29 -3.29 -8.17 24.13
N ASP A 30 -4.53 -7.77 23.86
CA ASP A 30 -5.73 -8.56 24.16
C ASP A 30 -6.00 -9.72 23.18
N ALA A 31 -5.15 -9.86 22.18
CA ALA A 31 -5.40 -10.77 21.06
C ALA A 31 -4.68 -12.11 21.15
N GLY A 32 -3.63 -12.22 21.96
CA GLY A 32 -2.73 -13.36 21.93
C GLY A 32 -1.99 -13.51 20.57
N LEU A 33 -2.06 -12.50 19.71
CA LEU A 33 -1.52 -12.49 18.36
C LEU A 33 -0.27 -11.62 18.33
N GLY A 34 0.80 -12.11 18.92
CA GLY A 34 2.15 -11.53 18.79
C GLY A 34 2.69 -11.67 17.36
N PRO A 35 3.86 -11.09 17.07
CA PRO A 35 4.54 -11.29 15.80
C PRO A 35 4.81 -12.77 15.56
N VAL A 36 4.54 -13.22 14.32
CA VAL A 36 4.78 -14.60 13.92
C VAL A 36 6.27 -14.78 13.61
N ARG A 37 6.87 -13.82 12.93
CA ARG A 37 8.26 -13.86 12.52
C ARG A 37 8.81 -12.47 12.20
N THR A 38 10.09 -12.22 12.51
CA THR A 38 10.85 -11.04 12.06
C THR A 38 12.09 -11.49 11.32
N PHE A 39 12.39 -10.88 10.19
CA PHE A 39 13.60 -11.13 9.42
C PHE A 39 14.07 -9.88 8.68
N SER A 40 15.35 -9.86 8.31
CA SER A 40 15.93 -8.84 7.44
C SER A 40 16.07 -9.40 6.03
N ALA A 41 15.79 -8.57 5.04
CA ALA A 41 15.99 -8.86 3.64
C ALA A 41 17.08 -7.93 3.09
N PRO A 42 18.34 -8.37 2.99
CA PRO A 42 19.44 -7.52 2.49
C PRO A 42 19.17 -6.98 1.08
N GLU A 43 18.52 -7.77 0.23
CA GLU A 43 18.08 -7.38 -1.11
C GLU A 43 17.03 -6.26 -1.10
N ALA A 44 16.35 -6.02 0.02
CA ALA A 44 15.43 -4.93 0.25
C ALA A 44 16.08 -3.78 1.03
N MET A 45 17.36 -3.50 0.80
CA MET A 45 18.08 -2.38 1.40
C MET A 45 18.12 -2.41 2.95
N GLY A 46 18.16 -3.61 3.53
CA GLY A 46 18.17 -3.81 4.98
C GLY A 46 16.87 -3.48 5.69
N ILE A 47 15.75 -3.56 4.99
CA ILE A 47 14.40 -3.47 5.59
C ILE A 47 14.17 -4.71 6.43
N ARG A 48 13.57 -4.53 7.62
CA ARG A 48 13.09 -5.61 8.47
C ARG A 48 11.60 -5.80 8.28
N PHE A 49 11.19 -7.05 8.15
CA PHE A 49 9.80 -7.43 8.00
C PHE A 49 9.30 -8.12 9.27
N HIS A 50 8.17 -7.65 9.78
CA HIS A 50 7.53 -8.17 10.98
C HIS A 50 6.23 -8.85 10.57
N GLU A 51 6.24 -10.17 10.43
CA GLU A 51 5.05 -10.95 10.14
C GLU A 51 4.13 -10.97 11.37
N VAL A 52 2.87 -10.61 11.16
CA VAL A 52 1.86 -10.61 12.21
C VAL A 52 0.58 -11.25 11.71
N ARG A 53 -0.23 -11.78 12.63
CA ARG A 53 -1.61 -12.16 12.33
C ARG A 53 -2.54 -11.06 12.81
N ALA A 54 -3.34 -10.51 11.89
CA ALA A 54 -4.33 -9.48 12.19
C ALA A 54 -5.64 -10.13 12.66
N LYS A 55 -6.37 -9.45 13.54
CA LYS A 55 -7.74 -9.82 13.93
C LYS A 55 -8.78 -9.21 13.00
N SER A 56 -8.49 -8.04 12.46
CA SER A 56 -9.34 -7.26 11.59
C SER A 56 -8.50 -6.66 10.47
N ALA A 57 -9.04 -6.57 9.28
CA ALA A 57 -8.38 -6.02 8.11
C ALA A 57 -9.16 -4.88 7.45
N LEU A 58 -10.51 -4.94 7.48
CA LEU A 58 -11.37 -3.85 7.04
C LEU A 58 -11.40 -2.74 8.11
N ASN A 59 -11.07 -1.52 7.70
CA ASN A 59 -11.12 -0.36 8.56
C ASN A 59 -12.16 0.61 8.05
N ARG A 60 -13.12 0.98 8.90
CA ARG A 60 -14.11 1.99 8.55
C ARG A 60 -13.46 3.37 8.53
N VAL A 61 -13.78 4.14 7.50
CA VAL A 61 -13.35 5.53 7.37
C VAL A 61 -14.48 6.43 7.89
N PRO A 62 -14.19 7.45 8.70
CA PRO A 62 -15.19 8.46 9.07
C PRO A 62 -15.79 9.10 7.82
N GLU A 63 -17.04 9.54 7.91
CA GLU A 63 -17.70 10.27 6.81
C GLU A 63 -16.87 11.47 6.39
N GLY A 64 -16.66 11.61 5.08
CA GLY A 64 -15.82 12.66 4.51
C GLY A 64 -15.83 12.65 2.98
N PRO A 65 -15.10 13.56 2.34
CA PRO A 65 -15.12 13.75 0.89
C PRO A 65 -14.37 12.66 0.10
N TYR A 66 -14.01 11.54 0.72
CA TYR A 66 -13.08 10.56 0.14
C TYR A 66 -13.72 9.61 -0.87
N GLY A 67 -15.06 9.55 -0.96
CA GLY A 67 -15.77 8.67 -1.88
C GLY A 67 -15.72 7.17 -1.54
N PHE A 68 -15.11 6.78 -0.42
CA PHE A 68 -15.07 5.41 0.09
C PHE A 68 -15.31 5.35 1.60
N GLY A 69 -15.98 4.30 2.07
CA GLY A 69 -16.29 4.10 3.49
C GLY A 69 -15.35 3.13 4.20
N TRP A 70 -14.53 2.39 3.45
CA TRP A 70 -13.69 1.31 3.99
C TRP A 70 -12.31 1.30 3.36
N THR A 71 -11.33 0.86 4.14
CA THR A 71 -9.96 0.64 3.65
C THR A 71 -9.41 -0.70 4.09
N VAL A 72 -8.52 -1.26 3.27
CA VAL A 72 -7.67 -2.40 3.63
C VAL A 72 -6.22 -2.03 3.41
N ASN A 73 -5.38 -2.29 4.41
CA ASN A 73 -3.94 -2.12 4.32
C ASN A 73 -3.26 -3.41 4.80
N PRO A 74 -2.77 -4.28 3.89
CA PRO A 74 -2.10 -5.54 4.24
C PRO A 74 -0.77 -5.33 4.96
N TYR A 75 -0.22 -4.14 4.85
CA TYR A 75 1.05 -3.74 5.45
C TYR A 75 0.89 -2.54 6.39
N ARG A 76 1.92 -2.27 7.21
CA ARG A 76 2.15 -0.96 7.84
C ARG A 76 3.61 -0.56 7.65
N GLY A 77 3.85 0.73 7.41
CA GLY A 77 5.10 1.22 6.86
C GLY A 77 5.15 1.03 5.35
N CYS A 78 6.10 1.68 4.68
CA CYS A 78 6.20 1.63 3.23
C CYS A 78 7.65 1.79 2.77
N SER A 79 8.14 0.83 2.01
CA SER A 79 9.51 0.81 1.48
C SER A 79 9.78 1.89 0.42
N HIS A 80 8.76 2.57 -0.10
CA HIS A 80 8.91 3.71 -1.02
C HIS A 80 9.60 4.92 -0.40
N ALA A 81 9.56 5.05 0.93
CA ALA A 81 10.28 6.05 1.72
C ALA A 81 9.99 7.52 1.34
N CYS A 82 8.81 7.82 0.78
CA CYS A 82 8.44 9.19 0.42
C CYS A 82 8.60 10.12 1.62
N VAL A 83 9.35 11.23 1.43
CA VAL A 83 9.68 12.14 2.55
C VAL A 83 8.48 12.88 3.11
N TYR A 84 7.48 13.13 2.28
CA TYR A 84 6.24 13.85 2.61
C TYR A 84 5.10 12.95 3.13
N CYS A 85 5.32 11.64 3.28
CA CYS A 85 4.24 10.70 3.54
C CYS A 85 3.50 11.01 4.84
N PHE A 86 2.21 11.32 4.73
CA PHE A 86 1.35 11.63 5.87
C PHE A 86 1.12 10.44 6.81
N ALA A 87 1.34 9.21 6.33
CA ALA A 87 1.13 7.99 7.11
C ALA A 87 2.26 7.71 8.12
N ARG A 88 3.41 8.40 8.04
CA ARG A 88 4.57 8.21 8.92
C ARG A 88 4.23 8.24 10.42
N PRO A 89 3.40 9.19 10.93
CA PRO A 89 3.03 9.21 12.35
C PRO A 89 2.30 7.95 12.83
N THR A 90 1.66 7.19 11.93
CA THR A 90 0.95 5.95 12.31
C THR A 90 1.88 4.86 12.83
N HIS A 91 3.17 4.95 12.56
CA HIS A 91 4.19 4.02 13.05
C HIS A 91 4.42 4.14 14.56
N THR A 92 4.14 5.30 15.14
CA THR A 92 4.26 5.51 16.58
C THR A 92 3.30 4.64 17.40
N TYR A 93 2.13 4.29 16.85
CA TYR A 93 1.21 3.33 17.47
C TYR A 93 1.80 1.92 17.61
N LEU A 94 2.86 1.62 16.85
CA LEU A 94 3.57 0.35 16.90
C LEU A 94 4.81 0.40 17.80
N GLY A 95 5.09 1.54 18.44
CA GLY A 95 6.30 1.78 19.22
C GLY A 95 7.54 2.06 18.37
N PHE A 96 7.38 2.28 17.07
CA PHE A 96 8.43 2.71 16.14
C PHE A 96 8.46 4.23 16.01
N ASN A 97 9.55 4.81 15.50
CA ASN A 97 9.57 6.23 15.18
C ASN A 97 8.92 6.51 13.81
N ALA A 98 8.38 7.72 13.64
CA ALA A 98 7.73 8.14 12.41
C ALA A 98 8.70 8.46 11.25
N GLY A 99 10.00 8.51 11.51
CA GLY A 99 11.04 8.77 10.52
C GLY A 99 11.48 7.49 9.81
N ARG A 100 12.71 7.11 10.08
CA ARG A 100 13.37 5.97 9.42
C ARG A 100 12.66 4.63 9.63
N ASP A 101 12.03 4.42 10.79
CA ASP A 101 11.39 3.14 11.06
C ASP A 101 10.16 2.92 10.16
N PHE A 102 9.47 4.00 9.74
CA PHE A 102 8.36 3.88 8.79
C PHE A 102 8.78 3.23 7.47
N ASP A 103 10.01 3.46 7.05
CA ASP A 103 10.56 2.96 5.79
C ASP A 103 11.25 1.60 5.95
N ARG A 104 11.66 1.21 7.16
CA ARG A 104 12.55 0.09 7.40
C ARG A 104 12.02 -0.99 8.34
N GLU A 105 10.96 -0.72 9.07
CA GLU A 105 10.28 -1.67 9.97
C GLU A 105 8.89 -1.97 9.43
N ILE A 106 8.80 -2.79 8.40
CA ILE A 106 7.54 -3.05 7.71
C ILE A 106 6.77 -4.18 8.40
N VAL A 107 5.56 -3.89 8.86
CA VAL A 107 4.66 -4.91 9.39
C VAL A 107 3.86 -5.55 8.26
N VAL A 108 3.86 -6.88 8.21
CA VAL A 108 3.22 -7.72 7.20
C VAL A 108 2.11 -8.52 7.85
N LYS A 109 0.85 -8.25 7.51
CA LYS A 109 -0.32 -8.96 8.04
C LYS A 109 -0.56 -10.24 7.24
N VAL A 110 0.18 -11.30 7.55
CA VAL A 110 0.25 -12.53 6.74
C VAL A 110 -1.08 -13.23 6.50
N ASN A 111 -2.09 -12.96 7.31
CA ASN A 111 -3.45 -13.50 7.18
C ASN A 111 -4.48 -12.46 6.71
N ALA A 112 -4.04 -11.36 6.10
CA ALA A 112 -4.97 -10.29 5.67
C ALA A 112 -6.04 -10.81 4.68
N PRO A 113 -5.72 -11.65 3.67
CA PRO A 113 -6.74 -12.17 2.76
C PRO A 113 -7.83 -12.99 3.46
N GLU A 114 -7.45 -13.88 4.39
CA GLU A 114 -8.38 -14.73 5.13
C GLU A 114 -9.29 -13.91 6.05
N VAL A 115 -8.71 -12.90 6.71
CA VAL A 115 -9.47 -12.01 7.59
C VAL A 115 -10.45 -11.17 6.78
N VAL A 116 -10.01 -10.59 5.65
CA VAL A 116 -10.90 -9.84 4.74
C VAL A 116 -12.04 -10.74 4.28
N ARG A 117 -11.77 -11.95 3.81
CA ARG A 117 -12.79 -12.90 3.37
C ARG A 117 -13.83 -13.20 4.46
N ALA A 118 -13.38 -13.41 5.69
CA ALA A 118 -14.26 -13.62 6.84
C ALA A 118 -15.09 -12.39 7.22
N GLU A 119 -14.53 -11.19 7.09
CA GLU A 119 -15.24 -9.94 7.37
C GLU A 119 -16.29 -9.62 6.31
N LEU A 120 -15.98 -9.86 5.02
CA LEU A 120 -16.88 -9.66 3.89
C LEU A 120 -18.03 -10.69 3.85
N ALA A 121 -17.83 -11.88 4.42
CA ALA A 121 -18.87 -12.92 4.52
C ALA A 121 -19.96 -12.61 5.56
N ARG A 122 -19.82 -11.57 6.36
CA ARG A 122 -20.82 -11.19 7.37
C ARG A 122 -22.12 -10.71 6.69
N PRO A 123 -23.30 -11.12 7.17
CA PRO A 123 -24.59 -10.66 6.59
C PRO A 123 -24.79 -9.13 6.63
N SER A 124 -24.06 -8.44 7.53
CA SER A 124 -24.09 -6.98 7.63
C SER A 124 -23.24 -6.25 6.58
N TRP A 125 -22.44 -6.96 5.78
CA TRP A 125 -21.62 -6.35 4.74
C TRP A 125 -22.48 -5.82 3.59
N LYS A 126 -22.29 -4.53 3.26
CA LYS A 126 -23.13 -3.82 2.29
C LYS A 126 -22.49 -3.67 0.91
N ARG A 127 -21.35 -4.30 0.67
CA ARG A 127 -20.58 -4.18 -0.59
C ARG A 127 -20.21 -2.73 -0.94
N GLU A 128 -19.90 -1.95 0.08
CA GLU A 128 -19.44 -0.57 -0.09
C GLU A 128 -18.02 -0.57 -0.68
N LEU A 129 -17.68 0.52 -1.36
CA LEU A 129 -16.35 0.69 -1.97
C LEU A 129 -15.22 0.58 -0.93
N VAL A 130 -14.26 -0.29 -1.21
CA VAL A 130 -13.05 -0.47 -0.40
C VAL A 130 -11.86 0.16 -1.09
N ALA A 131 -11.13 1.03 -0.38
CA ALA A 131 -9.90 1.64 -0.89
C ALA A 131 -8.65 0.92 -0.37
N LEU A 132 -7.68 0.70 -1.25
CA LEU A 132 -6.33 0.23 -0.94
C LEU A 132 -5.32 1.33 -1.28
N GLY A 133 -4.22 1.41 -0.53
CA GLY A 133 -3.18 2.41 -0.75
C GLY A 133 -3.35 3.71 0.02
N THR A 134 -4.22 3.69 1.04
CA THR A 134 -4.52 4.89 1.83
C THR A 134 -3.53 5.15 2.95
N ASN A 135 -2.82 4.14 3.45
CA ASN A 135 -1.90 4.28 4.60
C ASN A 135 -0.55 3.60 4.40
N THR A 136 -0.44 2.83 3.36
CA THR A 136 0.77 2.15 2.87
C THR A 136 0.59 1.91 1.39
N ASP A 137 1.66 1.72 0.63
CA ASP A 137 1.50 1.30 -0.75
C ASP A 137 1.23 -0.22 -0.80
N PRO A 138 0.10 -0.66 -1.38
CA PRO A 138 -0.26 -2.07 -1.46
C PRO A 138 0.66 -2.86 -2.40
N TYR A 139 1.34 -2.19 -3.31
CA TYR A 139 2.29 -2.77 -4.26
C TYR A 139 3.74 -2.35 -4.00
N GLN A 140 4.07 -2.02 -2.74
CA GLN A 140 5.46 -1.83 -2.36
C GLN A 140 6.28 -3.11 -2.59
N TRP A 141 7.61 -3.01 -2.59
CA TRP A 141 8.52 -4.10 -2.98
C TRP A 141 8.16 -5.48 -2.38
N VAL A 142 7.78 -5.54 -1.12
CA VAL A 142 7.49 -6.80 -0.41
C VAL A 142 6.27 -7.54 -0.97
N GLU A 143 5.35 -6.85 -1.65
CA GLU A 143 4.19 -7.48 -2.28
C GLU A 143 4.59 -8.50 -3.34
N SER A 144 5.72 -8.31 -4.02
CA SER A 144 6.25 -9.29 -4.98
C SER A 144 6.54 -10.66 -4.34
N ARG A 145 6.73 -10.71 -3.02
CA ARG A 145 7.02 -11.91 -2.23
C ARG A 145 5.78 -12.48 -1.54
N TYR A 146 5.00 -11.62 -0.89
CA TYR A 146 3.88 -12.06 -0.06
C TYR A 146 2.56 -12.20 -0.81
N ARG A 147 2.35 -11.40 -1.85
CA ARG A 147 1.12 -11.40 -2.68
C ARG A 147 -0.17 -11.22 -1.85
N LEU A 148 -0.11 -10.45 -0.77
CA LEU A 148 -1.25 -10.24 0.12
C LEU A 148 -2.31 -9.33 -0.51
N THR A 149 -1.89 -8.30 -1.25
CA THR A 149 -2.80 -7.43 -2.00
C THR A 149 -3.58 -8.23 -3.01
N ARG A 150 -2.92 -9.13 -3.74
CA ARG A 150 -3.58 -10.07 -4.65
C ARG A 150 -4.64 -10.90 -3.94
N GLY A 151 -4.31 -11.51 -2.80
CA GLY A 151 -5.27 -12.31 -2.02
C GLY A 151 -6.42 -11.49 -1.45
N VAL A 152 -6.20 -10.21 -1.11
CA VAL A 152 -7.25 -9.26 -0.72
C VAL A 152 -8.16 -8.93 -1.90
N LEU A 153 -7.61 -8.68 -3.09
CA LEU A 153 -8.39 -8.44 -4.31
C LEU A 153 -9.26 -9.65 -4.67
N GLU A 154 -8.71 -10.87 -4.57
CA GLU A 154 -9.46 -12.11 -4.78
C GLU A 154 -10.63 -12.22 -3.78
N ALA A 155 -10.42 -11.89 -2.51
CA ALA A 155 -11.48 -11.89 -1.49
C ALA A 155 -12.57 -10.83 -1.75
N LEU A 156 -12.19 -9.65 -2.24
CA LEU A 156 -13.13 -8.59 -2.64
C LEU A 156 -13.95 -9.00 -3.88
N ASP A 157 -13.31 -9.66 -4.85
CA ASP A 157 -13.95 -10.19 -6.04
C ASP A 157 -14.98 -11.28 -5.70
N GLU A 158 -14.59 -12.28 -4.90
CA GLU A 158 -15.47 -13.33 -4.38
C GLU A 158 -16.70 -12.79 -3.64
N ALA A 159 -16.54 -11.66 -2.94
CA ALA A 159 -17.60 -11.02 -2.15
C ALA A 159 -18.39 -9.95 -2.94
N ASP A 160 -18.18 -9.85 -4.25
CA ASP A 160 -18.85 -8.86 -5.12
C ASP A 160 -18.71 -7.42 -4.60
N THR A 161 -17.51 -7.06 -4.16
CA THR A 161 -17.21 -5.78 -3.49
C THR A 161 -16.38 -4.88 -4.40
N PRO A 162 -16.80 -3.63 -4.67
CA PRO A 162 -16.06 -2.68 -5.50
C PRO A 162 -14.75 -2.25 -4.82
N VAL A 163 -13.74 -1.94 -5.64
CA VAL A 163 -12.41 -1.57 -5.17
C VAL A 163 -11.84 -0.35 -5.88
N SER A 164 -11.15 0.49 -5.12
CA SER A 164 -10.29 1.55 -5.65
C SER A 164 -8.88 1.36 -5.11
N VAL A 165 -7.91 1.28 -6.00
CA VAL A 165 -6.49 1.13 -5.64
C VAL A 165 -5.74 2.41 -5.97
N LEU A 166 -4.93 2.88 -5.01
CA LEU A 166 -3.95 3.94 -5.23
C LEU A 166 -2.55 3.38 -4.97
N THR A 167 -1.65 3.52 -5.92
CA THR A 167 -0.27 3.05 -5.80
C THR A 167 0.72 3.96 -6.54
N LYS A 168 2.00 3.81 -6.24
CA LYS A 168 3.13 4.35 -7.00
C LYS A 168 3.85 3.26 -7.81
N SER A 169 3.37 2.02 -7.75
CA SER A 169 4.11 0.87 -8.27
C SER A 169 3.46 0.25 -9.51
N PRO A 170 4.19 0.14 -10.62
CA PRO A 170 3.77 -0.65 -11.79
C PRO A 170 3.57 -2.15 -11.49
N LEU A 171 3.98 -2.63 -10.31
CA LEU A 171 3.71 -4.01 -9.87
C LEU A 171 2.21 -4.33 -9.85
N VAL A 172 1.34 -3.32 -9.77
CA VAL A 172 -0.12 -3.45 -9.89
C VAL A 172 -0.55 -4.19 -11.16
N LEU A 173 0.22 -4.10 -12.24
CA LEU A 173 -0.04 -4.80 -13.49
C LEU A 173 0.03 -6.33 -13.37
N SER A 174 0.67 -6.84 -12.31
CA SER A 174 0.67 -8.29 -12.04
C SER A 174 -0.71 -8.87 -11.73
N ASP A 175 -1.66 -8.01 -11.36
CA ASP A 175 -3.03 -8.39 -10.98
C ASP A 175 -4.08 -7.94 -12.03
N LEU A 176 -3.65 -7.56 -13.23
CA LEU A 176 -4.54 -7.20 -14.37
C LEU A 176 -5.71 -8.18 -14.55
N PRO A 177 -5.51 -9.51 -14.57
CA PRO A 177 -6.62 -10.44 -14.77
C PRO A 177 -7.71 -10.37 -13.69
N ILE A 178 -7.35 -9.96 -12.47
CA ILE A 178 -8.32 -9.76 -11.38
C ILE A 178 -9.09 -8.46 -11.63
N PHE A 179 -8.40 -7.37 -11.94
CA PHE A 179 -9.04 -6.09 -12.22
C PHE A 179 -9.95 -6.13 -13.45
N GLU A 180 -9.54 -6.80 -14.53
CA GLU A 180 -10.36 -7.02 -15.73
C GLU A 180 -11.68 -7.72 -15.36
N ARG A 181 -11.61 -8.80 -14.58
CA ARG A 181 -12.78 -9.55 -14.13
C ARG A 181 -13.68 -8.71 -13.21
N MET A 182 -13.09 -8.04 -12.23
CA MET A 182 -13.83 -7.17 -11.31
C MET A 182 -14.54 -6.03 -12.05
N ASN A 183 -13.86 -5.39 -13.00
CA ASN A 183 -14.40 -4.24 -13.72
C ASN A 183 -15.59 -4.60 -14.64
N GLN A 184 -15.71 -5.86 -15.05
CA GLN A 184 -16.90 -6.32 -15.81
C GLN A 184 -18.17 -6.36 -14.96
N ALA A 185 -18.04 -6.52 -13.66
CA ALA A 185 -19.17 -6.76 -12.75
C ALA A 185 -19.49 -5.54 -11.86
N ARG A 186 -18.50 -4.70 -11.54
CA ARG A 186 -18.64 -3.63 -10.55
C ARG A 186 -17.63 -2.52 -10.74
N PRO A 187 -17.88 -1.33 -10.15
CA PRO A 187 -16.92 -0.22 -10.20
C PRO A 187 -15.56 -0.65 -9.65
N THR A 188 -14.53 -0.57 -10.48
CA THR A 188 -13.17 -0.92 -10.15
C THR A 188 -12.25 0.14 -10.74
N GLY A 189 -11.35 0.71 -9.94
CA GLY A 189 -10.41 1.72 -10.41
C GLY A 189 -9.00 1.48 -9.86
N VAL A 190 -8.01 1.73 -10.69
CA VAL A 190 -6.59 1.65 -10.30
C VAL A 190 -5.92 2.95 -10.67
N ASN A 191 -5.51 3.71 -9.67
CA ASN A 191 -4.95 5.04 -9.85
C ASN A 191 -3.47 5.06 -9.46
N LEU A 192 -2.68 5.85 -10.17
CA LEU A 192 -1.28 6.03 -9.85
C LEU A 192 -0.97 7.45 -9.39
N SER A 193 -0.17 7.56 -8.33
CA SER A 193 0.30 8.85 -7.85
C SER A 193 1.57 9.25 -8.61
N VAL A 194 1.52 10.39 -9.30
CA VAL A 194 2.62 10.98 -10.07
C VAL A 194 2.75 12.46 -9.69
N PRO A 195 3.39 12.78 -8.55
CA PRO A 195 3.47 14.17 -8.08
C PRO A 195 4.40 15.03 -8.95
N THR A 196 5.35 14.44 -9.64
CA THR A 196 6.30 15.16 -10.50
C THR A 196 6.85 14.26 -11.61
N VAL A 197 7.19 14.86 -12.74
CA VAL A 197 7.97 14.24 -13.82
C VAL A 197 9.43 14.76 -13.85
N ASP A 198 9.77 15.73 -13.00
CA ASP A 198 11.15 16.19 -12.81
C ASP A 198 11.95 15.13 -12.02
N GLU A 199 13.02 14.64 -12.64
CA GLU A 199 13.84 13.56 -12.07
C GLU A 199 14.52 13.97 -10.76
N LYS A 200 14.96 15.22 -10.64
CA LYS A 200 15.65 15.71 -9.44
C LYS A 200 14.66 15.82 -8.27
N ALA A 201 13.49 16.37 -8.51
CA ALA A 201 12.42 16.46 -7.51
C ALA A 201 11.95 15.05 -7.09
N TRP A 202 11.73 14.15 -8.06
CA TRP A 202 11.38 12.76 -7.78
C TRP A 202 12.41 12.06 -6.90
N ARG A 203 13.70 12.05 -7.28
CA ARG A 203 14.75 11.40 -6.49
C ARG A 203 14.88 11.98 -5.07
N ALA A 204 14.65 13.28 -4.90
CA ALA A 204 14.72 13.94 -3.61
C ALA A 204 13.52 13.63 -2.71
N THR A 205 12.33 13.45 -3.27
CA THR A 205 11.09 13.31 -2.50
C THR A 205 10.57 11.89 -2.40
N GLU A 206 10.91 11.03 -3.36
CA GLU A 206 10.43 9.64 -3.49
C GLU A 206 11.58 8.65 -3.80
N PRO A 207 12.58 8.52 -2.92
CA PRO A 207 13.88 7.90 -3.24
C PRO A 207 13.81 6.43 -3.66
N HIS A 208 12.76 5.70 -3.28
CA HIS A 208 12.64 4.27 -3.56
C HIS A 208 11.37 3.90 -4.34
N THR A 209 10.79 4.87 -5.02
CA THR A 209 9.65 4.60 -5.90
C THR A 209 10.10 4.36 -7.34
N PRO A 210 9.30 3.67 -8.14
CA PRO A 210 9.48 3.64 -9.60
C PRO A 210 9.41 5.05 -10.21
N SER A 211 10.02 5.24 -11.38
CA SER A 211 10.00 6.54 -12.08
C SER A 211 8.59 6.98 -12.47
N ALA A 212 8.41 8.28 -12.69
CA ALA A 212 7.16 8.83 -13.23
C ALA A 212 6.77 8.15 -14.56
N GLN A 213 7.75 7.97 -15.46
CA GLN A 213 7.56 7.30 -16.74
C GLN A 213 6.97 5.90 -16.58
N ALA A 214 7.54 5.07 -15.70
CA ALA A 214 7.04 3.71 -15.47
C ALA A 214 5.62 3.69 -14.89
N ARG A 215 5.25 4.70 -14.08
CA ARG A 215 3.88 4.84 -13.56
C ARG A 215 2.89 5.25 -14.65
N LEU A 216 3.27 6.18 -15.52
CA LEU A 216 2.46 6.61 -16.68
C LEU A 216 2.24 5.46 -17.68
N GLU A 217 3.28 4.68 -17.95
CA GLU A 217 3.17 3.47 -18.77
C GLU A 217 2.20 2.44 -18.14
N ALA A 218 2.19 2.34 -16.81
CA ALA A 218 1.22 1.48 -16.12
C ALA A 218 -0.20 2.01 -16.25
N VAL A 219 -0.43 3.32 -16.20
CA VAL A 219 -1.76 3.93 -16.48
C VAL A 219 -2.18 3.59 -17.90
N ALA A 220 -1.33 3.80 -18.89
CA ALA A 220 -1.62 3.49 -20.30
C ALA A 220 -1.97 2.01 -20.50
N GLU A 221 -1.27 1.08 -19.82
CA GLU A 221 -1.59 -0.35 -19.89
C GLU A 221 -2.96 -0.66 -19.27
N LEU A 222 -3.26 -0.11 -18.08
CA LEU A 222 -4.56 -0.26 -17.43
C LEU A 222 -5.69 0.23 -18.35
N ARG A 223 -5.52 1.41 -18.97
CA ARG A 223 -6.47 1.98 -19.92
C ARG A 223 -6.67 1.10 -21.15
N ARG A 224 -5.60 0.59 -21.75
CA ARG A 224 -5.68 -0.35 -22.87
C ARG A 224 -6.44 -1.63 -22.55
N ARG A 225 -6.44 -2.04 -21.29
CA ARG A 225 -7.20 -3.20 -20.77
C ARG A 225 -8.62 -2.84 -20.34
N GLY A 226 -9.04 -1.59 -20.56
CA GLY A 226 -10.38 -1.10 -20.19
C GLY A 226 -10.60 -0.90 -18.69
N ILE A 227 -9.51 -0.89 -17.90
CA ILE A 227 -9.59 -0.65 -16.44
C ILE A 227 -9.54 0.86 -16.21
N PRO A 228 -10.54 1.45 -15.53
CA PRO A 228 -10.53 2.86 -15.15
C PRO A 228 -9.26 3.22 -14.39
N SER A 229 -8.52 4.22 -14.88
CA SER A 229 -7.25 4.63 -14.29
C SER A 229 -7.03 6.13 -14.44
N GLY A 230 -6.74 6.78 -13.33
CA GLY A 230 -6.40 8.20 -13.26
C GLY A 230 -5.05 8.45 -12.58
N ILE A 231 -4.65 9.70 -12.59
CA ILE A 231 -3.40 10.17 -12.00
C ILE A 231 -3.70 11.12 -10.85
N LEU A 232 -3.02 10.92 -9.71
CA LEU A 232 -3.02 11.84 -8.60
C LEU A 232 -1.70 12.61 -8.57
N ILE A 233 -1.77 13.94 -8.73
CA ILE A 233 -0.64 14.87 -8.50
C ILE A 233 -0.59 15.16 -6.99
N ALA A 234 -0.43 14.13 -6.19
CA ALA A 234 -0.53 14.22 -4.74
C ALA A 234 0.76 13.72 -4.04
N PRO A 235 1.31 14.59 -3.16
CA PRO A 235 0.86 15.94 -2.81
C PRO A 235 1.37 17.02 -3.77
N ILE A 236 0.67 18.16 -3.80
CA ILE A 236 1.25 19.40 -4.29
C ILE A 236 2.19 19.94 -3.20
N MET A 237 3.45 20.15 -3.55
CA MET A 237 4.51 20.57 -2.62
C MET A 237 4.99 21.97 -2.99
N PRO A 238 4.69 23.00 -2.16
CA PRO A 238 5.09 24.39 -2.44
C PRO A 238 6.58 24.55 -2.75
N GLY A 239 6.88 25.19 -3.88
CA GLY A 239 8.25 25.41 -4.37
C GLY A 239 8.92 24.20 -5.04
N ILE A 240 8.24 23.06 -5.12
CA ILE A 240 8.78 21.82 -5.71
C ILE A 240 8.00 21.40 -6.96
N ASN A 241 6.65 21.36 -6.87
CA ASN A 241 5.80 20.92 -7.98
C ASN A 241 4.47 21.71 -8.08
N ASP A 242 4.45 22.95 -7.62
CA ASP A 242 3.26 23.79 -7.54
C ASP A 242 3.16 24.86 -8.64
N ARG A 243 4.19 25.02 -9.47
CA ARG A 243 4.20 26.00 -10.57
C ARG A 243 3.59 25.41 -11.85
N PRO A 244 3.00 26.26 -12.72
CA PRO A 244 2.44 25.82 -14.00
C PRO A 244 3.44 25.03 -14.85
N ASP A 245 4.69 25.51 -14.98
CA ASP A 245 5.75 24.87 -15.75
C ASP A 245 6.17 23.48 -15.21
N GLN A 246 5.77 23.15 -13.99
CA GLN A 246 5.97 21.84 -13.35
C GLN A 246 4.74 20.93 -13.46
N ILE A 247 3.54 21.51 -13.47
CA ILE A 247 2.27 20.79 -13.55
C ILE A 247 1.90 20.44 -14.98
N GLU A 248 2.06 21.38 -15.93
CA GLU A 248 1.71 21.18 -17.34
C GLU A 248 2.34 19.92 -17.97
N PRO A 249 3.63 19.59 -17.73
CA PRO A 249 4.21 18.35 -18.23
C PRO A 249 3.54 17.08 -17.68
N ILE A 250 3.03 17.13 -16.42
CA ILE A 250 2.32 16.00 -15.82
C ILE A 250 0.95 15.85 -16.50
N LEU A 251 0.24 16.95 -16.74
CA LEU A 251 -1.06 16.95 -17.43
C LEU A 251 -0.92 16.43 -18.88
N GLN A 252 0.13 16.86 -19.58
CA GLN A 252 0.42 16.36 -20.93
C GLN A 252 0.69 14.86 -20.91
N ALA A 253 1.56 14.40 -20.00
CA ALA A 253 1.90 12.99 -19.88
C ALA A 253 0.68 12.13 -19.45
N ALA A 254 -0.21 12.68 -18.65
CA ALA A 254 -1.48 12.02 -18.28
C ALA A 254 -2.41 11.87 -19.49
N SER A 255 -2.50 12.92 -20.31
CA SER A 255 -3.25 12.89 -21.57
C SER A 255 -2.67 11.86 -22.55
N ASP A 256 -1.35 11.83 -22.69
CA ASP A 256 -0.66 10.87 -23.57
C ASP A 256 -0.85 9.41 -23.10
N ALA A 257 -1.02 9.21 -21.79
CA ALA A 257 -1.32 7.91 -21.18
C ALA A 257 -2.82 7.54 -21.21
N ASP A 258 -3.68 8.36 -21.82
CA ASP A 258 -5.14 8.20 -21.85
C ASP A 258 -5.78 8.08 -20.44
N ALA A 259 -5.25 8.80 -19.46
CA ALA A 259 -5.79 8.77 -18.11
C ALA A 259 -7.22 9.32 -18.04
N ASP A 260 -8.12 8.66 -17.29
CA ASP A 260 -9.52 9.07 -17.15
C ASP A 260 -9.67 10.43 -16.47
N PHE A 261 -8.78 10.74 -15.56
CA PHE A 261 -8.76 12.01 -14.82
C PHE A 261 -7.37 12.31 -14.25
N VAL A 262 -7.20 13.56 -13.92
CA VAL A 262 -6.07 14.04 -13.09
C VAL A 262 -6.65 14.81 -11.93
N THR A 263 -6.17 14.53 -10.71
CA THR A 263 -6.58 15.24 -9.50
C THR A 263 -5.36 15.61 -8.66
N PRO A 264 -5.36 16.79 -7.99
CA PRO A 264 -4.32 17.18 -7.05
C PRO A 264 -4.40 16.43 -5.73
#